data_5903788ee5c7235403404a8dea5e3e51
#
_entry.id   5903788ee5c7235403404a8dea5e3e51
#
_cell.length_a   1.000
_cell.length_b   1.000
_cell.length_c   1.000
_cell.angle_alpha   90.00
_cell.angle_beta   90.00
_cell.angle_gamma   90.00
#
_symmetry.space_group_name_H-M   'P 1'
#
loop_
_entity.id
_entity.type
_entity.pdbx_description
1 polymer ?
#
loop_
_entity_poly.entity_id
_entity_poly.type
_entity_poly.pdbx_seq_one_letter_code
_entity_poly.pdbx_strand_id
1 'polypeptide(L)'
;MSVFFFKFSTVLYLCAAVAYLAYIIFLKEYICRVALTAASVGFTSHTLALVTRYIEAGYTPVTNLYESLSFFAWIIVGLLLIANLRTKIKVLGAFLMPISLTLMLFAYALPKEIVPLAPVLKSFWHPFHILFAFLGDAIFAVAFCGGIMYLIQERQLKTKRIGAIAQRLPSLNALDDLNYQSLTWGFPLLTLGIITGAIWAEYAWGRYWNWDPKETWSLITWLLYAAMLHQRLTVGWRGRKAAIMSIVGFLAVLFTFLGVNLILPGLHTYAKWQ
;
A
#
# COMPACT_ATOMS: atom_id res chain seq x y z
N MET A 1 5.55 23.66 -8.26
CA MET A 1 4.21 23.18 -8.70
C MET A 1 3.84 21.83 -8.07
N SER A 2 4.75 20.90 -7.97
CA SER A 2 4.52 19.57 -7.40
C SER A 2 3.89 19.59 -6.00
N VAL A 3 4.39 20.44 -5.10
CA VAL A 3 3.85 20.62 -3.74
C VAL A 3 2.41 21.15 -3.72
N PHE A 4 2.03 22.00 -4.67
CA PHE A 4 0.65 22.47 -4.79
C PHE A 4 -0.30 21.30 -5.12
N PHE A 5 0.00 20.53 -6.17
CA PHE A 5 -0.81 19.38 -6.55
C PHE A 5 -0.84 18.30 -5.46
N PHE A 6 0.27 18.08 -4.74
CA PHE A 6 0.32 17.20 -3.59
C PHE A 6 -0.64 17.64 -2.47
N LYS A 7 -0.62 18.91 -2.09
CA LYS A 7 -1.53 19.46 -1.07
C LYS A 7 -2.99 19.35 -1.50
N PHE A 8 -3.28 19.67 -2.76
CA PHE A 8 -4.63 19.59 -3.31
C PHE A 8 -5.15 18.13 -3.33
N SER A 9 -4.31 17.17 -3.75
CA SER A 9 -4.66 15.74 -3.69
C SER A 9 -4.87 15.25 -2.26
N THR A 10 -4.11 15.74 -1.28
CA THR A 10 -4.30 15.39 0.14
C THR A 10 -5.68 15.80 0.64
N VAL A 11 -6.12 17.02 0.30
CA VAL A 11 -7.48 17.51 0.65
C VAL A 11 -8.55 16.63 -0.01
N LEU A 12 -8.39 16.29 -1.29
CA LEU A 12 -9.34 15.44 -2.00
C LEU A 12 -9.38 14.01 -1.44
N TYR A 13 -8.24 13.46 -1.03
CA TYR A 13 -8.20 12.16 -0.36
C TYR A 13 -8.85 12.20 1.03
N LEU A 14 -8.73 13.32 1.76
CA LEU A 14 -9.49 13.51 2.99
C LEU A 14 -11.00 13.52 2.71
N CYS A 15 -11.45 14.30 1.72
CA CYS A 15 -12.86 14.31 1.31
C CYS A 15 -13.34 12.91 0.89
N ALA A 16 -12.54 12.18 0.11
CA ALA A 16 -12.85 10.82 -0.31
C ALA A 16 -12.95 9.86 0.88
N ALA A 17 -11.99 9.90 1.82
CA ALA A 17 -12.00 9.07 3.01
C ALA A 17 -13.24 9.32 3.88
N VAL A 18 -13.56 10.59 4.14
CA VAL A 18 -14.77 10.98 4.90
C VAL A 18 -16.04 10.50 4.17
N ALA A 19 -16.13 10.70 2.85
CA ALA A 19 -17.27 10.27 2.07
C ALA A 19 -17.42 8.75 2.03
N TYR A 20 -16.33 7.97 1.91
CA TYR A 20 -16.40 6.51 1.98
C TYR A 20 -16.82 6.01 3.37
N LEU A 21 -16.34 6.64 4.47
CA LEU A 21 -16.80 6.33 5.82
C LEU A 21 -18.30 6.68 6.00
N ALA A 22 -18.72 7.84 5.49
CA ALA A 22 -20.11 8.23 5.49
C ALA A 22 -20.98 7.25 4.66
N TYR A 23 -20.45 6.71 3.56
CA TYR A 23 -21.14 5.70 2.76
C TYR A 23 -21.44 4.43 3.57
N ILE A 24 -20.52 3.97 4.42
CA ILE A 24 -20.77 2.84 5.32
C ILE A 24 -21.94 3.13 6.28
N ILE A 25 -22.07 4.37 6.74
CA ILE A 25 -23.12 4.76 7.71
C ILE A 25 -24.47 4.94 7.01
N PHE A 26 -24.52 5.73 5.94
CA PHE A 26 -25.77 6.18 5.32
C PHE A 26 -26.24 5.33 4.15
N LEU A 27 -25.36 4.53 3.51
CA LEU A 27 -25.65 3.68 2.32
C LEU A 27 -26.27 4.39 1.11
N LYS A 28 -26.12 5.67 0.99
CA LYS A 28 -26.67 6.38 -0.15
C LYS A 28 -25.69 6.33 -1.33
N GLU A 29 -26.12 5.81 -2.46
CA GLU A 29 -25.29 5.65 -3.66
C GLU A 29 -24.64 6.96 -4.15
N TYR A 30 -25.29 8.11 -3.93
CA TYR A 30 -24.69 9.39 -4.28
C TYR A 30 -23.44 9.69 -3.43
N ILE A 31 -23.40 9.26 -2.15
CA ILE A 31 -22.22 9.43 -1.28
C ILE A 31 -21.05 8.60 -1.82
N CYS A 32 -21.32 7.35 -2.22
CA CYS A 32 -20.31 6.50 -2.86
C CYS A 32 -19.78 7.12 -4.16
N ARG A 33 -20.66 7.72 -4.98
CA ARG A 33 -20.24 8.43 -6.19
C ARG A 33 -19.39 9.65 -5.88
N VAL A 34 -19.77 10.44 -4.88
CA VAL A 34 -18.96 11.58 -4.41
C VAL A 34 -17.58 11.11 -3.94
N ALA A 35 -17.51 10.03 -3.13
CA ALA A 35 -16.25 9.46 -2.66
C ALA A 35 -15.35 9.01 -3.82
N LEU A 36 -15.92 8.29 -4.79
CA LEU A 36 -15.20 7.84 -5.97
C LEU A 36 -14.72 9.00 -6.84
N THR A 37 -15.56 10.01 -7.07
CA THR A 37 -15.18 11.20 -7.83
C THR A 37 -14.05 11.97 -7.14
N ALA A 38 -14.15 12.19 -5.83
CA ALA A 38 -13.10 12.84 -5.05
C ALA A 38 -11.78 12.03 -5.09
N ALA A 39 -11.85 10.70 -4.97
CA ALA A 39 -10.68 9.84 -5.10
C ALA A 39 -10.06 9.91 -6.51
N SER A 40 -10.89 9.92 -7.57
CA SER A 40 -10.42 9.96 -8.96
C SER A 40 -9.79 11.33 -9.31
N VAL A 41 -10.41 12.43 -8.93
CA VAL A 41 -9.84 13.78 -9.13
C VAL A 41 -8.58 13.94 -8.28
N GLY A 42 -8.60 13.44 -7.04
CA GLY A 42 -7.44 13.41 -6.17
C GLY A 42 -6.28 12.59 -6.76
N PHE A 43 -6.56 11.42 -7.34
CA PHE A 43 -5.57 10.59 -8.02
C PHE A 43 -4.97 11.29 -9.24
N THR A 44 -5.78 11.95 -10.07
CA THR A 44 -5.31 12.76 -11.20
C THR A 44 -4.38 13.88 -10.74
N SER A 45 -4.80 14.64 -9.69
CA SER A 45 -3.96 15.68 -9.10
C SER A 45 -2.66 15.11 -8.50
N HIS A 46 -2.72 13.93 -7.86
CA HIS A 46 -1.54 13.27 -7.32
C HIS A 46 -0.59 12.80 -8.42
N THR A 47 -1.13 12.29 -9.53
CA THR A 47 -0.33 11.98 -10.74
C THR A 47 0.38 13.23 -11.27
N LEU A 48 -0.31 14.36 -11.33
CA LEU A 48 0.31 15.64 -11.71
C LEU A 48 1.39 16.07 -10.69
N ALA A 49 1.19 15.82 -9.39
CA ALA A 49 2.20 16.07 -8.37
C ALA A 49 3.49 15.25 -8.62
N LEU A 50 3.34 13.95 -8.92
CA LEU A 50 4.49 13.08 -9.22
C LEU A 50 5.18 13.45 -10.53
N VAL A 51 4.42 13.74 -11.59
CA VAL A 51 4.97 14.14 -12.90
C VAL A 51 5.70 15.48 -12.79
N THR A 52 5.09 16.48 -12.16
CA THR A 52 5.75 17.79 -11.97
C THR A 52 6.97 17.66 -11.07
N ARG A 53 6.93 16.79 -10.04
CA ARG A 53 8.10 16.52 -9.19
C ARG A 53 9.24 15.87 -9.99
N TYR A 54 8.93 14.92 -10.86
CA TYR A 54 9.90 14.32 -11.78
C TYR A 54 10.56 15.37 -12.69
N ILE A 55 9.77 16.27 -13.26
CA ILE A 55 10.28 17.35 -14.13
C ILE A 55 11.14 18.34 -13.33
N GLU A 56 10.69 18.72 -12.13
CA GLU A 56 11.40 19.66 -11.26
C GLU A 56 12.73 19.08 -10.73
N ALA A 57 12.77 17.79 -10.41
CA ALA A 57 13.92 17.12 -9.81
C ALA A 57 14.90 16.55 -10.84
N GLY A 58 14.41 16.19 -12.05
CA GLY A 58 15.21 15.50 -13.07
C GLY A 58 15.46 14.02 -12.80
N TYR A 59 14.76 13.43 -11.80
CA TYR A 59 14.84 12.02 -11.45
C TYR A 59 13.51 11.48 -10.90
N THR A 60 13.37 10.15 -10.84
CA THR A 60 12.14 9.51 -10.32
C THR A 60 11.92 9.87 -8.86
N PRO A 61 10.74 10.43 -8.48
CA PRO A 61 10.47 10.98 -7.16
C PRO A 61 10.14 9.87 -6.14
N VAL A 62 11.15 9.07 -5.77
CA VAL A 62 11.08 7.97 -4.80
C VAL A 62 12.38 7.86 -3.98
N THR A 63 13.06 8.98 -3.80
CA THR A 63 14.44 9.03 -3.27
C THR A 63 14.52 9.38 -1.78
N ASN A 64 13.45 9.91 -1.22
CA ASN A 64 13.34 10.26 0.19
C ASN A 64 12.00 9.78 0.78
N LEU A 65 11.85 9.89 2.10
CA LEU A 65 10.65 9.37 2.78
C LEU A 65 9.36 10.08 2.33
N TYR A 66 9.41 11.41 2.10
CA TYR A 66 8.26 12.16 1.56
C TYR A 66 7.79 11.59 0.22
N GLU A 67 8.71 11.42 -0.71
CA GLU A 67 8.42 10.91 -2.05
C GLU A 67 7.94 9.45 -2.02
N SER A 68 8.56 8.61 -1.19
CA SER A 68 8.20 7.20 -1.04
C SER A 68 6.81 7.01 -0.44
N LEU A 69 6.46 7.77 0.62
CA LEU A 69 5.11 7.75 1.21
C LEU A 69 4.05 8.25 0.22
N SER A 70 4.36 9.33 -0.50
CA SER A 70 3.51 9.89 -1.54
C SER A 70 3.27 8.87 -2.65
N PHE A 71 4.32 8.27 -3.19
CA PHE A 71 4.23 7.28 -4.26
C PHE A 71 3.46 6.03 -3.81
N PHE A 72 3.70 5.54 -2.59
CA PHE A 72 2.96 4.40 -2.04
C PHE A 72 1.45 4.70 -1.89
N ALA A 73 1.10 5.88 -1.37
CA ALA A 73 -0.29 6.32 -1.29
C ALA A 73 -0.95 6.41 -2.69
N TRP A 74 -0.23 6.88 -3.71
CA TRP A 74 -0.69 6.95 -5.08
C TRP A 74 -1.01 5.56 -5.64
N ILE A 75 -0.14 4.57 -5.42
CA ILE A 75 -0.37 3.18 -5.86
C ILE A 75 -1.62 2.60 -5.17
N ILE A 76 -1.79 2.80 -3.85
CA ILE A 76 -2.96 2.29 -3.11
C ILE A 76 -4.26 2.86 -3.68
N VAL A 77 -4.29 4.18 -3.95
CA VAL A 77 -5.50 4.80 -4.55
C VAL A 77 -5.71 4.32 -5.98
N GLY A 78 -4.66 4.16 -6.78
CA GLY A 78 -4.74 3.57 -8.11
C GLY A 78 -5.35 2.15 -8.08
N LEU A 79 -4.89 1.30 -7.15
CA LEU A 79 -5.47 -0.04 -6.96
C LEU A 79 -6.93 0.01 -6.48
N LEU A 80 -7.30 0.96 -5.62
CA LEU A 80 -8.70 1.16 -5.23
C LEU A 80 -9.57 1.49 -6.44
N LEU A 81 -9.12 2.39 -7.31
CA LEU A 81 -9.85 2.76 -8.52
C LEU A 81 -9.99 1.57 -9.48
N ILE A 82 -8.92 0.80 -9.69
CA ILE A 82 -8.93 -0.43 -10.50
C ILE A 82 -9.88 -1.48 -9.87
N ALA A 83 -9.79 -1.68 -8.54
CA ALA A 83 -10.66 -2.60 -7.83
C ALA A 83 -12.13 -2.21 -7.97
N ASN A 84 -12.45 -0.92 -7.90
CA ASN A 84 -13.83 -0.43 -8.08
C ASN A 84 -14.38 -0.70 -9.50
N LEU A 85 -13.50 -0.72 -10.52
CA LEU A 85 -13.89 -1.09 -11.89
C LEU A 85 -14.06 -2.60 -12.07
N ARG A 86 -13.28 -3.41 -11.36
CA ARG A 86 -13.22 -4.87 -11.52
C ARG A 86 -14.11 -5.64 -10.55
N THR A 87 -14.35 -5.09 -9.36
CA THR A 87 -15.11 -5.75 -8.29
C THR A 87 -16.33 -4.93 -7.91
N LYS A 88 -17.33 -5.60 -7.34
CA LYS A 88 -18.52 -4.92 -6.79
C LYS A 88 -18.34 -4.49 -5.32
N ILE A 89 -17.09 -4.49 -4.81
CA ILE A 89 -16.79 -4.23 -3.40
C ILE A 89 -16.62 -2.72 -3.16
N LYS A 90 -17.72 -1.98 -3.22
CA LYS A 90 -17.74 -0.52 -3.03
C LYS A 90 -17.21 -0.07 -1.66
N VAL A 91 -17.34 -0.94 -0.65
CA VAL A 91 -16.92 -0.65 0.74
C VAL A 91 -15.41 -0.65 0.91
N LEU A 92 -14.65 -1.24 -0.03
CA LEU A 92 -13.18 -1.33 0.06
C LEU A 92 -12.53 0.05 0.22
N GLY A 93 -13.10 1.09 -0.41
CA GLY A 93 -12.61 2.46 -0.28
C GLY A 93 -12.62 3.00 1.15
N ALA A 94 -13.58 2.58 1.98
CA ALA A 94 -13.65 3.01 3.37
C ALA A 94 -12.51 2.42 4.26
N PHE A 95 -11.83 1.39 3.78
CA PHE A 95 -10.68 0.79 4.46
C PHE A 95 -9.35 1.24 3.84
N LEU A 96 -9.25 1.34 2.50
CA LEU A 96 -8.02 1.74 1.82
C LEU A 96 -7.75 3.25 1.87
N MET A 97 -8.80 4.10 1.76
CA MET A 97 -8.60 5.56 1.79
C MET A 97 -8.01 6.08 3.11
N PRO A 98 -8.40 5.60 4.30
CA PRO A 98 -7.73 5.98 5.54
C PRO A 98 -6.23 5.63 5.55
N ILE A 99 -5.82 4.48 4.99
CA ILE A 99 -4.40 4.10 4.88
C ILE A 99 -3.67 5.10 3.98
N SER A 100 -4.19 5.35 2.78
CA SER A 100 -3.60 6.32 1.84
C SER A 100 -3.53 7.72 2.43
N LEU A 101 -4.59 8.17 3.10
CA LEU A 101 -4.63 9.46 3.77
C LEU A 101 -3.58 9.56 4.88
N THR A 102 -3.43 8.51 5.69
CA THR A 102 -2.41 8.47 6.74
C THR A 102 -1.02 8.63 6.15
N LEU A 103 -0.69 7.91 5.06
CA LEU A 103 0.59 8.06 4.37
C LEU A 103 0.79 9.48 3.83
N MET A 104 -0.26 10.09 3.24
CA MET A 104 -0.21 11.47 2.75
C MET A 104 0.00 12.49 3.87
N LEU A 105 -0.63 12.30 5.04
CA LEU A 105 -0.48 13.19 6.19
C LEU A 105 0.93 13.07 6.79
N PHE A 106 1.49 11.85 6.87
CA PHE A 106 2.90 11.69 7.26
C PHE A 106 3.83 12.37 6.24
N ALA A 107 3.61 12.15 4.94
CA ALA A 107 4.36 12.84 3.89
C ALA A 107 4.22 14.37 3.99
N TYR A 108 3.04 14.87 4.34
CA TYR A 108 2.77 16.30 4.51
C TYR A 108 3.64 16.95 5.58
N ALA A 109 3.97 16.21 6.66
CA ALA A 109 4.78 16.69 7.76
C ALA A 109 6.30 16.70 7.45
N LEU A 110 6.74 16.05 6.36
CA LEU A 110 8.15 15.92 6.01
C LEU A 110 8.65 17.08 5.12
N PRO A 111 9.98 17.34 5.09
CA PRO A 111 10.61 18.27 4.16
C PRO A 111 10.30 17.92 2.70
N LYS A 112 10.09 18.93 1.85
CA LYS A 112 9.69 18.79 0.44
C LYS A 112 10.72 19.34 -0.53
N GLU A 113 11.87 19.75 -0.02
CA GLU A 113 12.97 20.27 -0.84
C GLU A 113 13.45 19.22 -1.84
N ILE A 114 13.89 19.69 -3.00
CA ILE A 114 14.52 18.85 -4.00
C ILE A 114 16.01 18.88 -3.72
N VAL A 115 16.56 17.74 -3.33
CA VAL A 115 18.00 17.59 -3.07
C VAL A 115 18.68 16.88 -4.24
N PRO A 116 19.96 17.16 -4.52
CA PRO A 116 20.69 16.43 -5.56
C PRO A 116 20.63 14.91 -5.33
N LEU A 117 20.41 14.15 -6.40
CA LEU A 117 20.33 12.70 -6.31
C LEU A 117 21.66 12.09 -5.86
N ALA A 118 21.65 11.37 -4.76
CA ALA A 118 22.82 10.66 -4.26
C ALA A 118 23.33 9.65 -5.32
N PRO A 119 24.67 9.50 -5.51
CA PRO A 119 25.22 8.62 -6.54
C PRO A 119 24.69 7.19 -6.50
N VAL A 120 24.47 6.64 -5.31
CA VAL A 120 23.94 5.30 -5.07
C VAL A 120 22.52 5.10 -5.61
N LEU A 121 21.72 6.16 -5.71
CA LEU A 121 20.37 6.14 -6.25
C LEU A 121 20.35 6.34 -7.79
N LYS A 122 21.47 6.67 -8.42
CA LYS A 122 21.63 6.83 -9.87
C LYS A 122 21.76 5.46 -10.55
N SER A 123 20.77 4.61 -10.41
CA SER A 123 20.75 3.28 -11.01
C SER A 123 19.45 3.07 -11.79
N PHE A 124 19.55 2.41 -12.94
CA PHE A 124 18.39 1.98 -13.73
C PHE A 124 17.45 1.06 -12.92
N TRP A 125 18.02 0.24 -12.04
CA TRP A 125 17.25 -0.75 -11.26
C TRP A 125 16.49 -0.17 -10.07
N HIS A 126 16.93 0.98 -9.53
CA HIS A 126 16.29 1.60 -8.37
C HIS A 126 14.79 1.90 -8.55
N PRO A 127 14.34 2.57 -9.63
CA PRO A 127 12.91 2.81 -9.85
C PRO A 127 12.09 1.52 -10.01
N PHE A 128 12.63 0.48 -10.68
CA PHE A 128 11.96 -0.80 -10.85
C PHE A 128 11.80 -1.54 -9.52
N HIS A 129 12.87 -1.56 -8.70
CA HIS A 129 12.81 -2.12 -7.35
C HIS A 129 11.67 -1.49 -6.55
N ILE A 130 11.62 -0.17 -6.49
CA ILE A 130 10.60 0.55 -5.73
C ILE A 130 9.19 0.31 -6.30
N LEU A 131 9.05 0.32 -7.62
CA LEU A 131 7.76 0.07 -8.28
C LEU A 131 7.21 -1.32 -7.92
N PHE A 132 8.02 -2.38 -8.07
CA PHE A 132 7.58 -3.75 -7.78
C PHE A 132 7.33 -3.95 -6.29
N ALA A 133 8.18 -3.43 -5.41
CA ALA A 133 8.00 -3.51 -3.97
C ALA A 133 6.69 -2.85 -3.55
N PHE A 134 6.46 -1.61 -3.92
CA PHE A 134 5.24 -0.89 -3.53
C PHE A 134 3.97 -1.40 -4.21
N LEU A 135 4.03 -1.95 -5.42
CA LEU A 135 2.88 -2.64 -6.02
C LEU A 135 2.51 -3.88 -5.21
N GLY A 136 3.50 -4.70 -4.83
CA GLY A 136 3.29 -5.85 -3.97
C GLY A 136 2.68 -5.46 -2.63
N ASP A 137 3.29 -4.48 -1.96
CA ASP A 137 2.85 -3.97 -0.65
C ASP A 137 1.45 -3.36 -0.70
N ALA A 138 1.11 -2.64 -1.76
CA ALA A 138 -0.22 -2.06 -1.93
C ALA A 138 -1.31 -3.12 -2.19
N ILE A 139 -0.98 -4.19 -2.90
CA ILE A 139 -1.88 -5.34 -3.05
C ILE A 139 -2.05 -6.04 -1.69
N PHE A 140 -1.02 -6.14 -0.87
CA PHE A 140 -1.14 -6.66 0.49
C PHE A 140 -1.94 -5.75 1.42
N ALA A 141 -1.96 -4.43 1.19
CA ALA A 141 -2.89 -3.54 1.87
C ALA A 141 -4.36 -3.86 1.53
N VAL A 142 -4.64 -4.27 0.28
CA VAL A 142 -5.98 -4.77 -0.11
C VAL A 142 -6.33 -6.06 0.65
N ALA A 143 -5.38 -7.02 0.75
CA ALA A 143 -5.57 -8.24 1.54
C ALA A 143 -5.81 -7.95 3.01
N PHE A 144 -5.06 -7.02 3.60
CA PHE A 144 -5.24 -6.55 4.98
C PHE A 144 -6.64 -6.01 5.22
N CYS A 145 -7.12 -5.12 4.34
CA CYS A 145 -8.48 -4.59 4.42
C CYS A 145 -9.52 -5.71 4.27
N GLY A 146 -9.30 -6.64 3.33
CA GLY A 146 -10.13 -7.84 3.17
C GLY A 146 -10.17 -8.70 4.43
N GLY A 147 -9.03 -8.88 5.09
CA GLY A 147 -8.90 -9.61 6.36
C GLY A 147 -9.68 -8.95 7.50
N ILE A 148 -9.57 -7.64 7.65
CA ILE A 148 -10.34 -6.88 8.65
C ILE A 148 -11.84 -7.02 8.38
N MET A 149 -12.27 -6.79 7.14
CA MET A 149 -13.68 -6.94 6.75
C MET A 149 -14.19 -8.35 7.01
N TYR A 150 -13.38 -9.38 6.73
CA TYR A 150 -13.72 -10.77 7.00
C TYR A 150 -13.98 -11.01 8.50
N LEU A 151 -13.08 -10.57 9.38
CA LEU A 151 -13.22 -10.78 10.81
C LEU A 151 -14.43 -10.04 11.40
N ILE A 152 -14.71 -8.82 10.92
CA ILE A 152 -15.90 -8.07 11.31
C ILE A 152 -17.17 -8.83 10.89
N GLN A 153 -17.23 -9.28 9.64
CA GLN A 153 -18.38 -9.99 9.08
C GLN A 153 -18.62 -11.32 9.80
N GLU A 154 -17.56 -12.11 9.98
CA GLU A 154 -17.63 -13.40 10.69
C GLU A 154 -18.15 -13.23 12.12
N ARG A 155 -17.66 -12.22 12.87
CA ARG A 155 -18.11 -11.95 14.24
C ARG A 155 -19.59 -11.62 14.28
N GLN A 156 -20.08 -10.78 13.37
CA GLN A 156 -21.50 -10.38 13.35
C GLN A 156 -22.43 -11.55 13.01
N LEU A 157 -22.02 -12.40 12.05
CA LEU A 157 -22.78 -13.59 11.71
C LEU A 157 -22.83 -14.59 12.87
N LYS A 158 -21.71 -14.83 13.56
CA LYS A 158 -21.65 -15.74 14.73
C LYS A 158 -22.49 -15.25 15.91
N THR A 159 -22.53 -13.95 16.13
CA THR A 159 -23.31 -13.35 17.24
C THR A 159 -24.78 -13.16 16.89
N LYS A 160 -25.18 -13.45 15.64
CA LYS A 160 -26.54 -13.18 15.11
C LYS A 160 -27.00 -11.72 15.27
N ARG A 161 -26.05 -10.81 15.53
CA ARG A 161 -26.27 -9.36 15.63
C ARG A 161 -25.83 -8.71 14.33
N ILE A 162 -26.68 -8.82 13.30
CA ILE A 162 -26.39 -8.24 11.98
C ILE A 162 -26.63 -6.73 12.08
N GLY A 163 -25.62 -5.99 12.46
CA GLY A 163 -25.64 -4.52 12.49
C GLY A 163 -25.58 -3.92 11.08
N ALA A 164 -25.77 -2.62 11.01
CA ALA A 164 -25.77 -1.88 9.74
C ALA A 164 -24.47 -2.09 8.90
N ILE A 165 -23.35 -2.32 9.52
CA ILE A 165 -22.06 -2.56 8.85
C ILE A 165 -22.04 -3.94 8.16
N ALA A 166 -22.49 -5.01 8.83
CA ALA A 166 -22.45 -6.36 8.26
C ALA A 166 -23.33 -6.53 7.02
N GLN A 167 -24.47 -5.83 6.98
CA GLN A 167 -25.34 -5.85 5.79
C GLN A 167 -24.68 -5.28 4.54
N ARG A 168 -23.54 -4.61 4.70
CA ARG A 168 -22.81 -3.82 3.70
C ARG A 168 -21.50 -4.43 3.28
N LEU A 169 -20.92 -5.25 4.17
CA LEU A 169 -19.71 -5.98 3.87
C LEU A 169 -20.02 -7.09 2.84
N PRO A 170 -19.07 -7.41 1.97
CA PRO A 170 -19.19 -8.55 1.07
C PRO A 170 -19.36 -9.86 1.85
N SER A 171 -19.84 -10.90 1.15
CA SER A 171 -19.91 -12.24 1.74
C SER A 171 -18.52 -12.73 2.17
N LEU A 172 -18.48 -13.64 3.15
CA LEU A 172 -17.21 -14.23 3.63
C LEU A 172 -16.44 -14.88 2.48
N ASN A 173 -17.10 -15.52 1.53
CA ASN A 173 -16.45 -16.12 0.36
C ASN A 173 -15.81 -15.04 -0.54
N ALA A 174 -16.51 -13.94 -0.81
CA ALA A 174 -15.96 -12.86 -1.63
C ALA A 174 -14.73 -12.19 -0.97
N LEU A 175 -14.72 -12.10 0.36
CA LEU A 175 -13.58 -11.56 1.12
C LEU A 175 -12.40 -12.56 1.16
N ASP A 176 -12.68 -13.85 1.27
CA ASP A 176 -11.67 -14.90 1.18
C ASP A 176 -11.06 -14.97 -0.23
N ASP A 177 -11.87 -14.82 -1.28
CA ASP A 177 -11.39 -14.74 -2.66
C ASP A 177 -10.56 -13.48 -2.93
N LEU A 178 -10.97 -12.33 -2.37
CA LEU A 178 -10.18 -11.09 -2.44
C LEU A 178 -8.79 -11.29 -1.81
N ASN A 179 -8.74 -11.90 -0.61
CA ASN A 179 -7.48 -12.20 0.07
C ASN A 179 -6.60 -13.15 -0.76
N TYR A 180 -7.18 -14.19 -1.32
CA TYR A 180 -6.44 -15.14 -2.16
C TYR A 180 -5.89 -14.50 -3.42
N GLN A 181 -6.71 -13.72 -4.14
CA GLN A 181 -6.26 -13.00 -5.32
C GLN A 181 -5.14 -12.01 -4.99
N SER A 182 -5.28 -11.25 -3.89
CA SER A 182 -4.25 -10.33 -3.44
C SER A 182 -2.94 -11.06 -3.10
N LEU A 183 -3.00 -12.21 -2.44
CA LEU A 183 -1.83 -13.01 -2.15
C LEU A 183 -1.16 -13.51 -3.44
N THR A 184 -1.95 -14.00 -4.39
CA THR A 184 -1.47 -14.55 -5.67
C THR A 184 -0.78 -13.50 -6.55
N TRP A 185 -1.26 -12.26 -6.56
CA TRP A 185 -0.65 -11.17 -7.33
C TRP A 185 0.43 -10.41 -6.55
N GLY A 186 0.24 -10.23 -5.25
CA GLY A 186 1.20 -9.48 -4.43
C GLY A 186 2.52 -10.21 -4.24
N PHE A 187 2.49 -11.54 -4.04
CA PHE A 187 3.69 -12.32 -3.77
C PHE A 187 4.71 -12.33 -4.92
N PRO A 188 4.34 -12.55 -6.20
CA PRO A 188 5.28 -12.41 -7.31
C PRO A 188 5.85 -11.00 -7.44
N LEU A 189 5.06 -9.95 -7.20
CA LEU A 189 5.54 -8.57 -7.25
C LEU A 189 6.52 -8.25 -6.14
N LEU A 190 6.27 -8.71 -4.91
CA LEU A 190 7.24 -8.60 -3.81
C LEU A 190 8.53 -9.36 -4.15
N THR A 191 8.43 -10.56 -4.74
CA THR A 191 9.59 -11.34 -5.19
C THR A 191 10.41 -10.57 -6.23
N LEU A 192 9.75 -9.99 -7.24
CA LEU A 192 10.41 -9.12 -8.23
C LEU A 192 11.03 -7.89 -7.56
N GLY A 193 10.35 -7.31 -6.57
CA GLY A 193 10.88 -6.21 -5.77
C GLY A 193 12.19 -6.60 -5.08
N ILE A 194 12.25 -7.75 -4.42
CA ILE A 194 13.47 -8.24 -3.75
C ILE A 194 14.59 -8.53 -4.76
N ILE A 195 14.29 -9.21 -5.87
CA ILE A 195 15.27 -9.54 -6.91
C ILE A 195 15.86 -8.27 -7.52
N THR A 196 15.01 -7.33 -7.94
CA THR A 196 15.48 -6.07 -8.53
C THR A 196 16.21 -5.19 -7.51
N GLY A 197 15.84 -5.30 -6.23
CA GLY A 197 16.54 -4.67 -5.12
C GLY A 197 17.93 -5.25 -4.89
N ALA A 198 18.09 -6.58 -4.96
CA ALA A 198 19.38 -7.23 -4.88
C ALA A 198 20.29 -6.83 -6.06
N ILE A 199 19.76 -6.76 -7.28
CA ILE A 199 20.51 -6.28 -8.43
C ILE A 199 20.94 -4.83 -8.22
N TRP A 200 20.04 -3.95 -7.74
CA TRP A 200 20.39 -2.58 -7.41
C TRP A 200 21.47 -2.50 -6.32
N ALA A 201 21.40 -3.34 -5.28
CA ALA A 201 22.36 -3.38 -4.19
C ALA A 201 23.79 -3.70 -4.66
N GLU A 202 23.94 -4.57 -5.67
CA GLU A 202 25.22 -4.85 -6.32
C GLU A 202 25.84 -3.57 -6.93
N TYR A 203 25.03 -2.78 -7.67
CA TYR A 203 25.49 -1.52 -8.25
C TYR A 203 25.76 -0.44 -7.20
N ALA A 204 24.99 -0.43 -6.12
CA ALA A 204 25.07 0.58 -5.08
C ALA A 204 26.19 0.35 -4.06
N TRP A 205 26.43 -0.90 -3.70
CA TRP A 205 27.32 -1.31 -2.59
C TRP A 205 28.28 -2.46 -2.93
N GLY A 206 28.29 -2.96 -4.19
CA GLY A 206 29.17 -4.05 -4.64
C GLY A 206 28.80 -5.42 -4.08
N ARG A 207 27.57 -5.63 -3.62
CA ARG A 207 27.08 -6.91 -3.10
C ARG A 207 25.58 -7.02 -3.30
N TYR A 208 25.09 -8.17 -3.74
CA TYR A 208 23.66 -8.46 -3.90
C TYR A 208 22.91 -8.51 -2.58
N TRP A 209 23.57 -8.85 -1.47
CA TRP A 209 22.96 -9.04 -0.16
C TRP A 209 23.99 -8.78 0.96
N ASN A 210 23.64 -7.92 1.92
CA ASN A 210 24.51 -7.49 3.03
C ASN A 210 23.94 -7.83 4.42
N TRP A 211 22.80 -8.51 4.51
CA TRP A 211 22.07 -8.72 5.76
C TRP A 211 21.70 -7.41 6.47
N ASP A 212 21.54 -6.34 5.69
CA ASP A 212 21.02 -5.08 6.20
C ASP A 212 19.65 -5.30 6.85
N PRO A 213 19.26 -4.53 7.90
CA PRO A 213 17.95 -4.69 8.54
C PRO A 213 16.77 -4.70 7.56
N LYS A 214 16.80 -3.88 6.51
CA LYS A 214 15.73 -3.84 5.51
C LYS A 214 15.70 -5.08 4.61
N GLU A 215 16.86 -5.59 4.21
CA GLU A 215 16.98 -6.84 3.47
C GLU A 215 16.46 -8.02 4.32
N THR A 216 16.91 -8.10 5.58
CA THR A 216 16.50 -9.15 6.51
C THR A 216 14.99 -9.15 6.75
N TRP A 217 14.40 -7.98 7.01
CA TRP A 217 12.95 -7.86 7.21
C TRP A 217 12.14 -8.06 5.94
N SER A 218 12.69 -7.72 4.76
CA SER A 218 12.05 -8.04 3.48
C SER A 218 11.99 -9.56 3.25
N LEU A 219 13.05 -10.29 3.61
CA LEU A 219 13.08 -11.75 3.56
C LEU A 219 12.09 -12.36 4.55
N ILE A 220 12.02 -11.87 5.79
CA ILE A 220 11.04 -12.33 6.79
C ILE A 220 9.62 -12.13 6.25
N THR A 221 9.32 -10.96 5.71
CA THR A 221 8.03 -10.64 5.11
C THR A 221 7.73 -11.57 3.93
N TRP A 222 8.69 -11.81 3.06
CA TRP A 222 8.58 -12.74 1.94
C TRP A 222 8.29 -14.17 2.40
N LEU A 223 9.02 -14.66 3.43
CA LEU A 223 8.79 -16.00 4.01
C LEU A 223 7.40 -16.14 4.64
N LEU A 224 6.88 -15.09 5.30
CA LEU A 224 5.51 -15.07 5.82
C LEU A 224 4.49 -15.25 4.68
N TYR A 225 4.62 -14.49 3.60
CA TYR A 225 3.71 -14.60 2.45
C TYR A 225 3.90 -15.90 1.68
N ALA A 226 5.12 -16.42 1.55
CA ALA A 226 5.38 -17.75 0.99
C ALA A 226 4.68 -18.84 1.80
N ALA A 227 4.81 -18.81 3.13
CA ALA A 227 4.12 -19.73 4.03
C ALA A 227 2.59 -19.62 3.89
N MET A 228 2.04 -18.41 3.82
CA MET A 228 0.60 -18.19 3.59
C MET A 228 0.14 -18.81 2.28
N LEU A 229 0.86 -18.57 1.19
CA LEU A 229 0.54 -19.13 -0.12
C LEU A 229 0.65 -20.65 -0.12
N HIS A 230 1.71 -21.20 0.48
CA HIS A 230 1.90 -22.65 0.64
C HIS A 230 0.73 -23.27 1.42
N GLN A 231 0.36 -22.71 2.58
CA GLN A 231 -0.76 -23.20 3.38
C GLN A 231 -2.10 -23.11 2.64
N ARG A 232 -2.26 -22.09 1.81
CA ARG A 232 -3.46 -21.93 0.98
C ARG A 232 -3.57 -23.02 -0.09
N LEU A 233 -2.48 -23.31 -0.77
CA LEU A 233 -2.43 -24.24 -1.91
C LEU A 233 -2.39 -25.72 -1.47
N THR A 234 -1.66 -26.04 -0.40
CA THR A 234 -1.43 -27.44 0.03
C THR A 234 -2.41 -27.89 1.11
N VAL A 235 -2.68 -27.07 2.11
CA VAL A 235 -3.52 -27.41 3.28
C VAL A 235 -4.93 -26.85 3.14
N GLY A 236 -5.15 -25.92 2.20
CA GLY A 236 -6.46 -25.33 1.95
C GLY A 236 -6.87 -24.32 3.02
N TRP A 237 -5.94 -23.60 3.65
CA TRP A 237 -6.26 -22.53 4.61
C TRP A 237 -7.13 -21.47 3.97
N ARG A 238 -8.32 -21.28 4.56
CA ARG A 238 -9.33 -20.31 4.13
C ARG A 238 -9.95 -19.61 5.32
N GLY A 239 -10.70 -18.57 5.02
CA GLY A 239 -11.54 -17.91 6.00
C GLY A 239 -10.73 -17.21 7.09
N ARG A 240 -11.08 -17.45 8.35
CA ARG A 240 -10.50 -16.73 9.50
C ARG A 240 -8.98 -16.83 9.60
N LYS A 241 -8.39 -17.99 9.32
CA LYS A 241 -6.93 -18.18 9.38
C LYS A 241 -6.24 -17.32 8.31
N ALA A 242 -6.73 -17.35 7.07
CA ALA A 242 -6.22 -16.53 5.98
C ALA A 242 -6.38 -15.03 6.29
N ALA A 243 -7.52 -14.61 6.83
CA ALA A 243 -7.77 -13.23 7.22
C ALA A 243 -6.79 -12.72 8.30
N ILE A 244 -6.56 -13.50 9.36
CA ILE A 244 -5.59 -13.13 10.41
C ILE A 244 -4.17 -13.05 9.83
N MET A 245 -3.78 -14.02 9.02
CA MET A 245 -2.45 -14.02 8.43
C MET A 245 -2.24 -12.85 7.45
N SER A 246 -3.27 -12.44 6.69
CA SER A 246 -3.20 -11.23 5.84
C SER A 246 -2.96 -9.96 6.66
N ILE A 247 -3.56 -9.88 7.85
CA ILE A 247 -3.32 -8.77 8.78
C ILE A 247 -1.88 -8.81 9.30
N VAL A 248 -1.42 -9.96 9.79
CA VAL A 248 -0.05 -10.12 10.29
C VAL A 248 0.99 -9.84 9.19
N GLY A 249 0.76 -10.36 7.98
CA GLY A 249 1.64 -10.13 6.84
C GLY A 249 1.77 -8.64 6.48
N PHE A 250 0.66 -7.90 6.47
CA PHE A 250 0.72 -6.46 6.17
C PHE A 250 1.35 -5.64 7.31
N LEU A 251 1.21 -6.05 8.57
CA LEU A 251 1.95 -5.43 9.67
C LEU A 251 3.46 -5.65 9.52
N ALA A 252 3.90 -6.82 9.01
CA ALA A 252 5.30 -7.05 8.67
C ALA A 252 5.76 -6.16 7.51
N VAL A 253 4.93 -5.95 6.48
CA VAL A 253 5.19 -4.97 5.40
C VAL A 253 5.39 -3.56 5.97
N LEU A 254 4.46 -3.09 6.81
CA LEU A 254 4.57 -1.77 7.42
C LEU A 254 5.82 -1.64 8.29
N PHE A 255 6.18 -2.68 9.02
CA PHE A 255 7.41 -2.67 9.81
C PHE A 255 8.64 -2.65 8.90
N THR A 256 8.69 -3.43 7.84
CA THR A 256 9.78 -3.42 6.86
C THR A 256 9.92 -2.05 6.19
N PHE A 257 8.80 -1.40 5.85
CA PHE A 257 8.84 -0.11 5.17
C PHE A 257 9.11 1.06 6.14
N LEU A 258 8.34 1.17 7.22
CA LEU A 258 8.41 2.30 8.15
C LEU A 258 9.28 1.99 9.37
N GLY A 259 9.07 0.85 10.02
CA GLY A 259 9.73 0.50 11.27
C GLY A 259 11.25 0.41 11.11
N VAL A 260 11.70 -0.30 10.09
CA VAL A 260 13.14 -0.43 9.80
C VAL A 260 13.76 0.93 9.49
N ASN A 261 13.12 1.76 8.68
CA ASN A 261 13.65 3.07 8.32
C ASN A 261 13.72 4.07 9.49
N LEU A 262 12.81 3.95 10.47
CA LEU A 262 12.72 4.89 11.59
C LEU A 262 13.49 4.42 12.83
N ILE A 263 13.64 3.09 13.02
CA ILE A 263 14.13 2.52 14.29
C ILE A 263 15.52 1.91 14.13
N LEU A 264 15.82 1.30 12.97
CA LEU A 264 17.02 0.52 12.77
C LEU A 264 18.01 1.25 11.84
N PRO A 265 19.28 1.45 12.27
CA PRO A 265 20.30 2.01 11.39
C PRO A 265 20.67 0.98 10.31
N GLY A 266 20.74 1.41 9.05
CA GLY A 266 21.07 0.53 7.92
C GLY A 266 21.50 1.28 6.68
N LEU A 267 21.81 0.54 5.61
CA LEU A 267 22.19 1.10 4.30
C LEU A 267 21.01 1.82 3.63
N HIS A 268 19.78 1.39 3.92
CA HIS A 268 18.53 1.92 3.37
C HIS A 268 17.90 3.03 4.21
N THR A 269 18.58 3.55 5.25
CA THR A 269 18.01 4.57 6.13
C THR A 269 17.96 5.92 5.42
N TYR A 270 16.78 6.50 5.25
CA TYR A 270 16.60 7.81 4.60
C TYR A 270 17.37 8.96 5.30
N ALA A 271 17.66 8.85 6.59
CA ALA A 271 18.43 9.83 7.34
C ALA A 271 19.89 10.00 6.87
N LYS A 272 20.44 9.06 6.10
CA LYS A 272 21.81 9.14 5.55
C LYS A 272 21.90 9.87 4.22
N TRP A 273 20.78 10.19 3.61
CA TRP A 273 20.69 10.75 2.25
C TRP A 273 20.13 12.19 2.22
N GLN A 274 19.99 12.79 3.42
CA GLN A 274 19.62 14.20 3.60
C GLN A 274 20.86 15.10 3.68
#